data_5e73236cf20e22a252c35a993081960d
#
_entry.id   5e73236cf20e22a252c35a993081960d
#
_cell.length_a   1.000
_cell.length_b   1.000
_cell.length_c   1.000
_cell.angle_alpha   90.00
_cell.angle_beta   90.00
_cell.angle_gamma   90.00
#
_symmetry.space_group_name_H-M   'P 1'
#
loop_
_entity.id
_entity.type
_entity.pdbx_description
1 polymer ?
#
loop_
_entity_poly.entity_id
_entity_poly.type
_entity_poly.pdbx_seq_one_letter_code
_entity_poly.pdbx_strand_id
1 'polypeptide(L)'
;LQQIQDYLSSFCFGDTYTRKTLNLQDREMLTLCAIASLGGCEPQLKAHIQGNVNVGNTKGILLEALTQCLPYIGFPRTLNALGCLSQVLPDKK
;
A
#
# COMPACT_ATOMS: atom_id res chain seq x y z
N LEU A 1 6.51 -18.46 14.30
CA LEU A 1 5.99 -17.14 13.94
C LEU A 1 7.04 -16.04 14.07
N GLN A 2 7.89 -16.13 15.11
CA GLN A 2 8.93 -15.11 15.28
C GLN A 2 9.92 -15.11 14.13
N GLN A 3 10.27 -16.29 13.61
CA GLN A 3 11.18 -16.39 12.48
C GLN A 3 10.59 -15.74 11.22
N ILE A 4 9.29 -15.89 11.01
CA ILE A 4 8.61 -15.26 9.88
C ILE A 4 8.60 -13.74 10.06
N GLN A 5 8.31 -13.26 11.27
CA GLN A 5 8.33 -11.83 11.54
C GLN A 5 9.71 -11.23 11.36
N ASP A 6 10.76 -11.93 11.81
CA ASP A 6 12.14 -11.47 11.64
C ASP A 6 12.51 -11.39 10.16
N TYR A 7 12.10 -12.41 9.38
CA TYR A 7 12.35 -12.41 7.95
C TYR A 7 11.65 -11.23 7.27
N LEU A 8 10.38 -10.98 7.61
CA LEU A 8 9.62 -9.87 7.04
C LEU A 8 10.25 -8.53 7.40
N SER A 9 10.66 -8.35 8.65
CA SER A 9 11.33 -7.12 9.07
C SER A 9 12.63 -6.91 8.30
N SER A 10 13.46 -7.94 8.22
CA SER A 10 14.73 -7.85 7.51
C SER A 10 14.51 -7.59 6.01
N PHE A 11 13.64 -8.36 5.38
CA PHE A 11 13.40 -8.23 3.94
C PHE A 11 12.72 -6.92 3.59
N CYS A 12 11.63 -6.58 4.28
CA CYS A 12 10.83 -5.40 3.92
C CYS A 12 11.48 -4.10 4.36
N PHE A 13 12.01 -4.06 5.58
CA PHE A 13 12.48 -2.81 6.17
C PHE A 13 14.00 -2.67 6.10
N GLY A 14 14.75 -3.78 6.13
CA GLY A 14 16.19 -3.74 6.01
C GLY A 14 16.64 -3.77 4.55
N ASP A 15 16.34 -4.88 3.87
CA ASP A 15 16.88 -5.10 2.53
C ASP A 15 16.22 -4.25 1.46
N THR A 16 14.92 -3.98 1.59
CA THR A 16 14.18 -3.24 0.58
C THR A 16 14.27 -1.74 0.81
N TYR A 17 13.99 -1.29 2.03
CA TYR A 17 13.86 0.14 2.32
C TYR A 17 15.20 0.85 2.48
N THR A 18 16.32 0.12 2.62
CA THR A 18 17.63 0.75 2.67
C THR A 18 18.25 1.00 1.30
N ARG A 19 17.64 0.48 0.24
CA ARG A 19 18.12 0.75 -1.12
C ARG A 19 17.86 2.21 -1.47
N LYS A 20 18.78 2.81 -2.24
CA LYS A 20 18.76 4.25 -2.48
C LYS A 20 18.08 4.68 -3.77
N THR A 21 17.76 3.74 -4.66
CA THR A 21 17.21 4.05 -5.99
C THR A 21 15.80 4.64 -5.93
N LEU A 22 14.96 4.10 -5.03
CA LEU A 22 13.61 4.60 -4.81
C LEU A 22 13.54 5.19 -3.40
N ASN A 23 12.82 6.31 -3.24
CA ASN A 23 12.62 6.88 -1.91
C ASN A 23 11.53 6.10 -1.15
N LEU A 24 11.35 6.42 0.13
CA LEU A 24 10.36 5.73 0.97
C LEU A 24 8.94 5.91 0.46
N GLN A 25 8.62 7.09 -0.06
CA GLN A 25 7.29 7.38 -0.58
C GLN A 25 6.95 6.47 -1.77
N ASP A 26 7.89 6.33 -2.70
CA ASP A 26 7.68 5.48 -3.87
C ASP A 26 7.58 4.01 -3.46
N ARG A 27 8.42 3.58 -2.53
CA ARG A 27 8.40 2.18 -2.07
C ARG A 27 7.10 1.81 -1.39
N GLU A 28 6.58 2.69 -0.53
CA GLU A 28 5.31 2.44 0.13
C GLU A 28 4.16 2.43 -0.88
N MET A 29 4.20 3.32 -1.87
CA MET A 29 3.17 3.34 -2.91
C MET A 29 3.19 2.06 -3.75
N LEU A 30 4.37 1.62 -4.17
CA LEU A 30 4.50 0.37 -4.94
C LEU A 30 4.03 -0.83 -4.14
N THR A 31 4.37 -0.88 -2.85
CA THR A 31 3.94 -1.97 -1.97
C THR A 31 2.42 -1.99 -1.87
N LEU A 32 1.79 -0.83 -1.69
CA LEU A 32 0.33 -0.74 -1.63
C LEU A 32 -0.31 -1.24 -2.92
N CYS A 33 0.20 -0.80 -4.07
CA CYS A 33 -0.34 -1.22 -5.37
C CYS A 33 -0.16 -2.72 -5.59
N ALA A 34 0.96 -3.29 -5.16
CA ALA A 34 1.20 -4.73 -5.27
C ALA A 34 0.20 -5.51 -4.42
N ILE A 35 -0.05 -5.08 -3.19
CA ILE A 35 -1.00 -5.73 -2.30
C ILE A 35 -2.43 -5.62 -2.86
N ALA A 36 -2.80 -4.45 -3.37
CA ALA A 36 -4.10 -4.24 -4.00
C ALA A 36 -4.30 -5.20 -5.17
N SER A 37 -3.23 -5.44 -5.94
CA SER A 37 -3.27 -6.32 -7.11
C SER A 37 -3.50 -7.78 -6.75
N LEU A 38 -3.07 -8.22 -5.57
CA LEU A 38 -3.27 -9.59 -5.12
C LEU A 38 -4.74 -9.87 -4.77
N GLY A 39 -5.42 -8.90 -4.16
CA GLY A 39 -6.76 -9.11 -3.64
C GLY A 39 -6.75 -9.92 -2.35
N GLY A 40 -7.83 -9.84 -1.58
CA GLY A 40 -7.98 -10.63 -0.36
C GLY A 40 -7.03 -10.28 0.78
N CYS A 41 -6.36 -9.13 0.71
CA CYS A 41 -5.36 -8.72 1.69
C CYS A 41 -5.79 -7.43 2.39
N GLU A 42 -7.06 -7.34 2.82
CA GLU A 42 -7.60 -6.09 3.34
C GLU A 42 -6.87 -5.57 4.58
N PRO A 43 -6.52 -6.40 5.59
CA PRO A 43 -5.76 -5.88 6.72
C PRO A 43 -4.42 -5.29 6.32
N GLN A 44 -3.72 -5.94 5.39
CA GLN A 44 -2.45 -5.47 4.88
C GLN A 44 -2.61 -4.19 4.06
N LEU A 45 -3.68 -4.11 3.25
CA LEU A 45 -4.01 -2.90 2.52
C LEU A 45 -4.16 -1.71 3.46
N LYS A 46 -4.96 -1.88 4.52
CA LYS A 46 -5.20 -0.80 5.49
C LYS A 46 -3.92 -0.38 6.19
N ALA A 47 -3.09 -1.34 6.58
CA ALA A 47 -1.82 -1.04 7.23
C ALA A 47 -0.89 -0.23 6.32
N HIS A 48 -0.83 -0.59 5.04
CA HIS A 48 0.05 0.09 4.10
C HIS A 48 -0.53 1.42 3.60
N ILE A 49 -1.85 1.61 3.66
CA ILE A 49 -2.44 2.93 3.45
C ILE A 49 -1.94 3.87 4.55
N GLN A 50 -1.98 3.43 5.79
CA GLN A 50 -1.46 4.24 6.90
C GLN A 50 0.05 4.46 6.76
N GLY A 51 0.78 3.45 6.35
CA GLY A 51 2.22 3.58 6.09
C GLY A 51 2.54 4.62 5.03
N ASN A 52 1.72 4.69 3.98
CA ASN A 52 1.86 5.70 2.94
C ASN A 52 1.67 7.11 3.50
N VAL A 53 0.65 7.29 4.33
CA VAL A 53 0.41 8.59 4.98
C VAL A 53 1.59 8.97 5.86
N ASN A 54 2.14 8.02 6.58
CA ASN A 54 3.26 8.26 7.50
C ASN A 54 4.52 8.73 6.78
N VAL A 55 4.70 8.36 5.51
CA VAL A 55 5.86 8.82 4.72
C VAL A 55 5.51 10.01 3.82
N GLY A 56 4.32 10.59 3.96
CA GLY A 56 3.94 11.83 3.30
C GLY A 56 3.10 11.70 2.05
N ASN A 57 2.67 10.49 1.68
CA ASN A 57 1.76 10.33 0.55
C ASN A 57 0.34 10.72 0.97
N THR A 58 -0.32 11.52 0.13
CA THR A 58 -1.65 12.03 0.41
C THR A 58 -2.74 11.08 -0.10
N LYS A 59 -3.95 11.21 0.44
CA LYS A 59 -5.10 10.44 -0.04
C LYS A 59 -5.31 10.60 -1.54
N GLY A 60 -5.17 11.84 -2.05
CA GLY A 60 -5.32 12.11 -3.47
C GLY A 60 -4.33 11.34 -4.33
N ILE A 61 -3.08 11.29 -3.91
CA ILE A 61 -2.05 10.53 -4.61
C ILE A 61 -2.37 9.03 -4.59
N LEU A 62 -2.80 8.52 -3.43
CA LEU A 62 -3.14 7.09 -3.31
C LEU A 62 -4.36 6.75 -4.15
N LEU A 63 -5.35 7.63 -4.19
CA LEU A 63 -6.52 7.45 -5.03
C LEU A 63 -6.13 7.34 -6.50
N GLU A 64 -5.28 8.23 -6.97
CA GLU A 64 -4.81 8.21 -8.36
C GLU A 64 -3.99 6.94 -8.65
N ALA A 65 -3.12 6.56 -7.75
CA ALA A 65 -2.28 5.36 -7.94
C ALA A 65 -3.12 4.10 -8.04
N LEU A 66 -4.08 3.93 -7.14
CA LEU A 66 -4.97 2.76 -7.15
C LEU A 66 -5.88 2.75 -8.37
N THR A 67 -6.37 3.91 -8.76
CA THR A 67 -7.19 4.03 -9.99
C THR A 67 -6.38 3.66 -11.22
N GLN A 68 -5.11 4.02 -11.25
CA GLN A 68 -4.20 3.67 -12.35
C GLN A 68 -4.03 2.16 -12.49
N CYS A 69 -4.22 1.40 -11.41
CA CYS A 69 -4.14 -0.06 -11.45
C CYS A 69 -5.34 -0.71 -12.13
N LEU A 70 -6.47 0.01 -12.24
CA LEU A 70 -7.73 -0.55 -12.71
C LEU A 70 -7.62 -1.34 -14.02
N PRO A 71 -6.94 -0.84 -15.10
CA PRO A 71 -6.87 -1.59 -16.35
C PRO A 71 -6.16 -2.93 -16.22
N TYR A 72 -5.37 -3.11 -15.17
CA TYR A 72 -4.52 -4.28 -15.00
C TYR A 72 -5.08 -5.28 -14.00
N ILE A 73 -5.83 -4.82 -12.98
CA ILE A 73 -6.31 -5.71 -11.91
C ILE A 73 -7.83 -5.85 -11.88
N GLY A 74 -8.56 -5.02 -12.65
CA GLY A 74 -10.01 -5.12 -12.77
C GLY A 74 -10.76 -4.38 -11.66
N PHE A 75 -12.07 -4.22 -11.86
CA PHE A 75 -12.93 -3.48 -10.94
C PHE A 75 -13.00 -4.07 -9.54
N PRO A 76 -13.18 -5.41 -9.37
CA PRO A 76 -13.35 -5.93 -8.00
C PRO A 76 -12.17 -5.60 -7.09
N ARG A 77 -10.95 -5.82 -7.55
CA ARG A 77 -9.76 -5.54 -6.74
C ARG A 77 -9.55 -4.06 -6.52
N THR A 78 -9.79 -3.25 -7.56
CA THR A 78 -9.66 -1.79 -7.45
C THR A 78 -10.69 -1.24 -6.46
N LEU A 79 -11.95 -1.64 -6.57
CA LEU A 79 -13.00 -1.16 -5.67
C LEU A 79 -12.73 -1.59 -4.23
N ASN A 80 -12.21 -2.80 -4.03
CA ASN A 80 -11.81 -3.27 -2.71
C ASN A 80 -10.74 -2.36 -2.11
N ALA A 81 -9.72 -2.03 -2.89
CA ALA A 81 -8.63 -1.16 -2.43
C ALA A 81 -9.14 0.25 -2.13
N LEU A 82 -9.99 0.81 -3.00
CA LEU A 82 -10.58 2.13 -2.78
C LEU A 82 -11.49 2.15 -1.55
N GLY A 83 -12.20 1.05 -1.29
CA GLY A 83 -13.00 0.90 -0.07
C GLY A 83 -12.12 0.94 1.18
N CYS A 84 -11.00 0.24 1.15
CA CYS A 84 -10.03 0.29 2.26
C CYS A 84 -9.47 1.70 2.45
N LEU A 85 -9.17 2.39 1.35
CA LEU A 85 -8.69 3.78 1.41
C LEU A 85 -9.72 4.68 2.10
N SER A 86 -10.99 4.56 1.74
CA SER A 86 -12.06 5.34 2.36
C SER A 86 -12.21 5.04 3.85
N GLN A 87 -12.01 3.79 4.25
CA GLN A 87 -12.13 3.41 5.66
C GLN A 87 -11.00 3.99 6.50
N VAL A 88 -9.78 3.96 5.97
CA VAL A 88 -8.61 4.48 6.70
C VAL A 88 -8.57 6.00 6.66
N LEU A 89 -8.90 6.58 5.51
CA LEU A 89 -8.84 8.02 5.29
C LEU A 89 -10.20 8.52 4.79
N PRO A 90 -11.20 8.59 5.69
CA PRO A 90 -12.53 9.04 5.27
C PRO A 90 -12.52 10.50 4.87
N ASP A 91 -13.45 10.86 3.97
CA ASP A 91 -13.60 12.25 3.57
C ASP A 91 -14.11 13.08 4.75
N LYS A 92 -13.58 14.27 4.88
CA LYS A 92 -14.09 15.23 5.87
C LYS A 92 -15.39 15.84 5.36
N LYS A 93 -16.37 15.88 6.24
CA LYS A 93 -17.62 16.57 5.93
C LYS A 93 -17.58 18.01 6.38
#